data_8ae3cdd65221f3f31b009fa96ff5e64f
#
_entry.id   8ae3cdd65221f3f31b009fa96ff5e64f
#
_cell.length_a   1.000
_cell.length_b   1.000
_cell.length_c   1.000
_cell.angle_alpha   90.00
_cell.angle_beta   90.00
_cell.angle_gamma   90.00
#
_symmetry.space_group_name_H-M   'P 1'
#
loop_
_entity.id
_entity.type
_entity.pdbx_description
1 polymer ?
#
loop_
_entity_poly.entity_id
_entity_poly.type
_entity_poly.pdbx_seq_one_letter_code
_entity_poly.pdbx_strand_id
1 'polypeptide(L)'
;MLAPHNLVEKAQAVVLSGGSVFGLSAADGVTRWLAEEGYGFPLDQGFVAPIVPAAVLYDLGRGKDFIPPISADWGRWACEGAGDYKVQTGSVGAGTGALSHSIKGGLGTASLILDSGITVAALVAVNSDGSVINPDSGRPWEIGLEIDAEFGDQGKRSVKLPKPPQPEPVKNTTIGVIATDAALTATQVQKVAQMAHDGMARAIRPAHTMFDGDTIF
;
A
#
# COMPACT_ATOMS: atom_id res chain seq x y z
N MET A 1 6.84 17.31 6.90
CA MET A 1 7.62 17.81 5.75
C MET A 1 6.72 17.90 4.49
N LEU A 2 5.89 16.90 4.18
CA LEU A 2 5.02 16.89 2.98
C LEU A 2 3.66 17.60 3.17
N ALA A 3 3.39 18.22 4.30
CA ALA A 3 2.14 18.99 4.46
C ALA A 3 2.10 20.18 3.49
N PRO A 4 0.94 20.53 2.94
CA PRO A 4 0.80 21.52 1.84
C PRO A 4 1.36 22.93 2.10
N HIS A 5 1.61 23.23 3.38
CA HIS A 5 2.17 24.53 3.81
C HIS A 5 3.70 24.51 3.99
N ASN A 6 4.37 23.39 3.71
CA ASN A 6 5.81 23.27 3.84
C ASN A 6 6.54 23.50 2.50
N LEU A 7 7.84 23.80 2.60
CA LEU A 7 8.69 24.12 1.44
C LEU A 7 8.89 22.92 0.49
N VAL A 8 8.85 21.70 1.00
CA VAL A 8 9.09 20.49 0.22
C VAL A 8 7.81 20.09 -0.50
N GLU A 9 7.81 20.20 -1.82
CA GLU A 9 6.64 19.93 -2.67
C GLU A 9 6.69 18.59 -3.39
N LYS A 10 7.84 17.91 -3.37
CA LYS A 10 8.06 16.66 -4.12
C LYS A 10 8.61 15.55 -3.24
N ALA A 11 8.07 14.36 -3.38
CA ALA A 11 8.67 13.12 -2.92
C ALA A 11 9.29 12.39 -4.13
N GLN A 12 10.45 11.77 -3.96
CA GLN A 12 11.13 11.04 -5.03
C GLN A 12 10.68 9.58 -5.09
N ALA A 13 10.24 9.03 -3.97
CA ALA A 13 9.67 7.69 -3.88
C ALA A 13 8.70 7.59 -2.72
N VAL A 14 7.81 6.59 -2.77
CA VAL A 14 7.00 6.12 -1.62
C VAL A 14 7.36 4.66 -1.39
N VAL A 15 7.66 4.30 -0.15
CA VAL A 15 8.00 2.91 0.23
C VAL A 15 6.85 2.28 0.99
N LEU A 16 6.34 1.16 0.47
CA LEU A 16 5.43 0.28 1.16
C LEU A 16 6.17 -1.00 1.52
N SER A 17 6.25 -1.37 2.80
CA SER A 17 6.98 -2.55 3.24
C SER A 17 6.17 -3.39 4.25
N GLY A 18 6.51 -4.66 4.38
CA GLY A 18 6.15 -5.50 5.51
C GLY A 18 7.15 -5.37 6.66
N GLY A 19 7.07 -6.27 7.65
CA GLY A 19 8.04 -6.35 8.72
C GLY A 19 7.84 -5.37 9.87
N SER A 20 6.69 -4.71 9.97
CA SER A 20 6.42 -3.71 11.00
C SER A 20 7.53 -2.64 11.03
N VAL A 21 7.88 -2.12 12.19
CA VAL A 21 8.93 -1.10 12.35
C VAL A 21 10.27 -1.49 11.69
N PHE A 22 10.60 -2.77 11.62
CA PHE A 22 11.83 -3.27 10.98
C PHE A 22 11.83 -3.05 9.47
N GLY A 23 10.64 -3.00 8.83
CA GLY A 23 10.48 -2.72 7.42
C GLY A 23 10.93 -1.32 7.00
N LEU A 24 11.03 -0.38 7.93
CA LEU A 24 11.53 0.97 7.67
C LEU A 24 13.00 0.97 7.20
N SER A 25 13.77 -0.08 7.50
CA SER A 25 15.15 -0.21 7.01
C SER A 25 15.24 -0.23 5.49
N ALA A 26 14.20 -0.68 4.79
CA ALA A 26 14.16 -0.62 3.33
C ALA A 26 14.14 0.83 2.81
N ALA A 27 13.52 1.77 3.53
CA ALA A 27 13.49 3.17 3.14
C ALA A 27 14.88 3.83 3.14
N ASP A 28 15.80 3.38 4.02
CA ASP A 28 17.20 3.83 3.99
C ASP A 28 17.89 3.44 2.66
N GLY A 29 17.68 2.21 2.21
CA GLY A 29 18.21 1.74 0.92
C GLY A 29 17.69 2.53 -0.27
N VAL A 30 16.40 2.83 -0.30
CA VAL A 30 15.78 3.69 -1.32
C VAL A 30 16.38 5.09 -1.28
N THR A 31 16.51 5.66 -0.09
CA THR A 31 17.08 7.02 0.09
C THR A 31 18.51 7.10 -0.41
N ARG A 32 19.35 6.11 -0.07
CA ARG A 32 20.75 6.06 -0.52
C ARG A 32 20.85 5.91 -2.02
N TRP A 33 20.10 4.98 -2.60
CA TRP A 33 20.09 4.77 -4.04
C TRP A 33 19.68 6.04 -4.82
N LEU A 34 18.60 6.70 -4.39
CA LEU A 34 18.14 7.95 -4.99
C LEU A 34 19.19 9.07 -4.88
N ALA A 35 19.90 9.16 -3.75
CA ALA A 35 20.95 10.15 -3.58
C ALA A 35 22.16 9.88 -4.50
N GLU A 36 22.56 8.61 -4.67
CA GLU A 36 23.60 8.18 -5.60
C GLU A 36 23.25 8.53 -7.05
N GLU A 37 21.97 8.37 -7.43
CA GLU A 37 21.44 8.72 -8.75
C GLU A 37 21.12 10.23 -8.92
N GLY A 38 21.35 11.04 -7.88
CA GLY A 38 21.15 12.49 -7.94
C GLY A 38 19.70 12.95 -7.82
N TYR A 39 18.78 12.09 -7.36
CA TYR A 39 17.37 12.42 -7.13
C TYR A 39 17.13 12.90 -5.70
N GLY A 40 16.66 14.13 -5.52
CA GLY A 40 16.34 14.66 -4.19
C GLY A 40 16.12 16.16 -4.20
N PHE A 41 15.84 16.71 -3.02
CA PHE A 41 15.84 18.15 -2.80
C PHE A 41 17.29 18.66 -2.89
N PRO A 42 17.56 19.73 -3.69
CA PRO A 42 18.92 20.23 -3.86
C PRO A 42 19.52 20.75 -2.55
N LEU A 43 20.76 20.38 -2.29
CA LEU A 43 21.59 20.87 -1.20
C LEU A 43 22.83 21.59 -1.73
N ASP A 44 23.65 22.11 -0.82
CA ASP A 44 24.93 22.72 -1.17
C ASP A 44 25.91 21.71 -1.81
N GLN A 45 26.86 22.22 -2.57
CA GLN A 45 27.94 21.44 -3.21
C GLN A 45 27.47 20.34 -4.18
N GLY A 46 26.24 20.44 -4.68
CA GLY A 46 25.69 19.48 -5.64
C GLY A 46 25.13 18.20 -5.01
N PHE A 47 25.04 18.12 -3.68
CA PHE A 47 24.34 17.02 -3.00
C PHE A 47 22.83 17.17 -3.11
N VAL A 48 22.14 16.07 -2.85
CA VAL A 48 20.68 16.02 -2.82
C VAL A 48 20.18 15.30 -1.56
N ALA A 49 19.01 15.70 -1.08
CA ALA A 49 18.29 15.01 0.00
C ALA A 49 17.01 14.38 -0.58
N PRO A 50 16.99 13.06 -0.81
CA PRO A 50 15.78 12.38 -1.25
C PRO A 50 14.68 12.45 -0.18
N ILE A 51 13.47 12.72 -0.62
CA ILE A 51 12.27 12.72 0.23
C ILE A 51 11.53 11.42 -0.04
N VAL A 52 11.54 10.52 0.94
CA VAL A 52 11.04 9.15 0.80
C VAL A 52 10.07 8.85 1.95
N PRO A 53 8.78 9.21 1.85
CA PRO A 53 7.80 8.76 2.80
C PRO A 53 7.68 7.23 2.75
N ALA A 54 7.48 6.62 3.91
CA ALA A 54 7.40 5.17 4.03
C ALA A 54 6.27 4.77 4.99
N ALA A 55 5.56 3.71 4.63
CA ALA A 55 4.61 3.05 5.51
C ALA A 55 4.90 1.55 5.58
N VAL A 56 4.65 0.95 6.74
CA VAL A 56 4.90 -0.46 7.01
C VAL A 56 3.66 -1.13 7.57
N LEU A 57 3.41 -2.36 7.15
CA LEU A 57 2.37 -3.18 7.73
C LEU A 57 2.95 -4.21 8.71
N TYR A 58 2.11 -4.67 9.64
CA TYR A 58 2.51 -5.66 10.62
C TYR A 58 2.25 -7.08 10.10
N ASP A 59 3.31 -7.83 9.82
CA ASP A 59 3.24 -9.24 9.39
C ASP A 59 4.27 -10.14 10.09
N LEU A 60 4.75 -9.71 11.28
CA LEU A 60 5.73 -10.45 12.08
C LEU A 60 5.18 -11.83 12.49
N GLY A 61 6.04 -12.83 12.51
CA GLY A 61 5.70 -14.20 12.89
C GLY A 61 4.87 -14.97 11.85
N ARG A 62 4.68 -14.40 10.65
CA ARG A 62 3.92 -15.01 9.57
C ARG A 62 4.79 -15.70 8.51
N GLY A 63 6.09 -15.76 8.74
CA GLY A 63 7.09 -16.41 7.89
C GLY A 63 7.93 -17.42 8.67
N LYS A 64 9.06 -17.83 8.08
CA LYS A 64 10.02 -18.72 8.72
C LYS A 64 10.61 -18.10 9.97
N ASP A 65 11.00 -16.83 9.87
CA ASP A 65 11.56 -16.07 10.99
C ASP A 65 10.48 -15.14 11.56
N PHE A 66 10.46 -14.96 12.88
CA PHE A 66 9.49 -14.06 13.51
C PHE A 66 9.69 -12.62 13.05
N ILE A 67 10.94 -12.17 12.98
CA ILE A 67 11.33 -10.89 12.39
C ILE A 67 12.00 -11.22 11.05
N PRO A 68 11.42 -10.81 9.91
CA PRO A 68 12.05 -11.04 8.60
C PRO A 68 13.36 -10.23 8.50
N PRO A 69 14.38 -10.73 7.77
CA PRO A 69 15.69 -10.09 7.66
C PRO A 69 15.68 -8.90 6.68
N ILE A 70 14.76 -7.96 6.87
CA ILE A 70 14.64 -6.77 6.02
C ILE A 70 15.84 -5.85 6.29
N SER A 71 16.50 -5.42 5.22
CA SER A 71 17.65 -4.53 5.25
C SER A 71 17.51 -3.40 4.23
N ALA A 72 18.45 -2.46 4.27
CA ALA A 72 18.57 -1.42 3.25
C ALA A 72 18.73 -2.00 1.83
N ASP A 73 19.36 -3.17 1.68
CA ASP A 73 19.52 -3.82 0.38
C ASP A 73 18.19 -4.13 -0.30
N TRP A 74 17.14 -4.46 0.48
CA TRP A 74 15.81 -4.70 -0.08
C TRP A 74 15.24 -3.44 -0.75
N GLY A 75 15.47 -2.28 -0.14
CA GLY A 75 15.09 -1.00 -0.73
C GLY A 75 15.86 -0.69 -2.01
N ARG A 76 17.17 -0.95 -1.99
CA ARG A 76 18.03 -0.80 -3.16
C ARG A 76 17.57 -1.71 -4.32
N TRP A 77 17.37 -3.00 -4.06
CA TRP A 77 16.87 -3.94 -5.06
C TRP A 77 15.49 -3.56 -5.61
N ALA A 78 14.63 -3.00 -4.77
CA ALA A 78 13.34 -2.48 -5.24
C ALA A 78 13.50 -1.31 -6.21
N CYS A 79 14.47 -0.41 -5.98
CA CYS A 79 14.79 0.68 -6.91
C CYS A 79 15.37 0.15 -8.22
N GLU A 80 16.36 -0.75 -8.14
CA GLU A 80 17.01 -1.38 -9.30
C GLU A 80 16.03 -2.20 -10.15
N GLY A 81 15.01 -2.78 -9.49
CA GLY A 81 13.93 -3.51 -10.14
C GLY A 81 12.72 -2.67 -10.54
N ALA A 82 12.71 -1.37 -10.26
CA ALA A 82 11.59 -0.51 -10.62
C ALA A 82 11.54 -0.25 -12.14
N GLY A 83 10.34 -0.22 -12.70
CA GLY A 83 10.14 -0.01 -14.12
C GLY A 83 8.68 0.23 -14.49
N ASP A 84 8.41 0.43 -15.76
CA ASP A 84 7.11 0.71 -16.37
C ASP A 84 6.36 -0.55 -16.83
N TYR A 85 6.71 -1.70 -16.26
CA TYR A 85 6.08 -2.98 -16.57
C TYR A 85 4.96 -3.34 -15.59
N LYS A 86 4.21 -4.39 -15.92
CA LYS A 86 3.10 -4.87 -15.11
C LYS A 86 3.53 -5.18 -13.68
N VAL A 87 2.90 -4.52 -12.71
CA VAL A 87 3.12 -4.76 -11.28
C VAL A 87 2.68 -6.17 -10.91
N GLN A 88 3.54 -6.90 -10.18
CA GLN A 88 3.17 -8.17 -9.58
C GLN A 88 2.20 -7.94 -8.42
N THR A 89 1.17 -8.78 -8.30
CA THR A 89 0.14 -8.71 -7.26
C THR A 89 0.12 -9.96 -6.40
N GLY A 90 -0.62 -9.92 -5.29
CA GLY A 90 -0.74 -11.05 -4.37
C GLY A 90 0.33 -11.06 -3.28
N SER A 91 0.94 -12.22 -3.02
CA SER A 91 1.91 -12.43 -1.93
C SER A 91 3.32 -11.97 -2.32
N VAL A 92 3.48 -10.71 -2.69
CA VAL A 92 4.75 -10.11 -3.12
C VAL A 92 5.01 -8.80 -2.37
N GLY A 93 6.27 -8.44 -2.20
CA GLY A 93 6.68 -7.20 -1.52
C GLY A 93 5.99 -7.06 -0.15
N ALA A 94 5.40 -5.90 0.11
CA ALA A 94 4.63 -5.62 1.33
C ALA A 94 3.46 -6.60 1.54
N GLY A 95 2.93 -7.21 0.48
CA GLY A 95 1.84 -8.19 0.53
C GLY A 95 2.25 -9.60 0.97
N THR A 96 3.55 -9.88 1.13
CA THR A 96 4.06 -11.25 1.36
C THR A 96 3.50 -11.89 2.62
N GLY A 97 3.53 -11.20 3.75
CA GLY A 97 3.00 -11.67 5.04
C GLY A 97 1.59 -11.19 5.36
N ALA A 98 0.94 -10.45 4.45
CA ALA A 98 -0.33 -9.78 4.71
C ALA A 98 -1.51 -10.74 4.91
N LEU A 99 -2.40 -10.40 5.82
CA LEU A 99 -3.68 -11.07 6.06
C LEU A 99 -4.80 -10.04 6.06
N SER A 100 -5.98 -10.41 5.57
CA SER A 100 -7.22 -9.65 5.72
C SER A 100 -8.20 -10.48 6.52
N HIS A 101 -8.48 -10.03 7.74
CA HIS A 101 -9.25 -10.81 8.71
C HIS A 101 -8.64 -12.20 8.91
N SER A 102 -9.20 -13.24 8.35
CA SER A 102 -8.79 -14.64 8.49
C SER A 102 -8.30 -15.29 7.19
N ILE A 103 -8.18 -14.51 6.13
CA ILE A 103 -7.72 -14.97 4.82
C ILE A 103 -6.41 -14.27 4.41
N LYS A 104 -5.75 -14.81 3.41
CA LYS A 104 -4.53 -14.21 2.86
C LYS A 104 -4.84 -12.83 2.29
N GLY A 105 -4.15 -11.82 2.77
CA GLY A 105 -4.08 -10.50 2.17
C GLY A 105 -3.07 -10.46 1.02
N GLY A 106 -2.65 -9.26 0.62
CA GLY A 106 -1.69 -9.14 -0.47
C GLY A 106 -1.58 -7.74 -1.03
N LEU A 107 -0.75 -7.62 -2.05
CA LEU A 107 -0.60 -6.42 -2.85
C LEU A 107 -1.58 -6.47 -4.03
N GLY A 108 -2.33 -5.40 -4.23
CA GLY A 108 -3.25 -5.22 -5.34
C GLY A 108 -3.02 -3.90 -6.05
N THR A 109 -3.38 -3.84 -7.32
CA THR A 109 -3.36 -2.60 -8.12
C THR A 109 -4.54 -2.55 -9.05
N ALA A 110 -5.07 -1.35 -9.27
CA ALA A 110 -6.07 -1.07 -10.28
C ALA A 110 -5.87 0.34 -10.83
N SER A 111 -6.32 0.57 -12.05
CA SER A 111 -6.31 1.90 -12.66
C SER A 111 -7.55 2.12 -13.51
N LEU A 112 -7.94 3.38 -13.64
CA LEU A 112 -9.05 3.83 -14.45
C LEU A 112 -8.66 5.09 -15.21
N ILE A 113 -9.02 5.15 -16.49
CA ILE A 113 -8.93 6.36 -17.30
C ILE A 113 -10.30 7.02 -17.29
N LEU A 114 -10.38 8.24 -16.81
CA LEU A 114 -11.60 9.04 -16.79
C LEU A 114 -11.96 9.55 -18.19
N ASP A 115 -13.20 9.96 -18.40
CA ASP A 115 -13.66 10.55 -19.68
C ASP A 115 -12.85 11.79 -20.09
N SER A 116 -12.24 12.47 -19.14
CA SER A 116 -11.32 13.59 -19.36
C SER A 116 -9.93 13.18 -19.88
N GLY A 117 -9.64 11.87 -19.96
CA GLY A 117 -8.33 11.33 -20.30
C GLY A 117 -7.36 11.23 -19.12
N ILE A 118 -7.75 11.69 -17.93
CA ILE A 118 -6.92 11.59 -16.73
C ILE A 118 -6.92 10.15 -16.22
N THR A 119 -5.72 9.64 -15.92
CA THR A 119 -5.55 8.35 -15.27
C THR A 119 -5.53 8.49 -13.75
N VAL A 120 -6.24 7.60 -13.07
CA VAL A 120 -6.13 7.42 -11.61
C VAL A 120 -5.80 5.95 -11.35
N ALA A 121 -4.76 5.71 -10.57
CA ALA A 121 -4.29 4.38 -10.22
C ALA A 121 -4.12 4.23 -8.71
N ALA A 122 -4.26 3.02 -8.22
CA ALA A 122 -4.03 2.65 -6.83
C ALA A 122 -3.11 1.44 -6.74
N LEU A 123 -2.20 1.45 -5.77
CA LEU A 123 -1.40 0.30 -5.35
C LEU A 123 -1.60 0.15 -3.85
N VAL A 124 -2.12 -1.00 -3.40
CA VAL A 124 -2.52 -1.19 -2.00
C VAL A 124 -2.04 -2.54 -1.49
N ALA A 125 -1.37 -2.54 -0.34
CA ALA A 125 -1.06 -3.76 0.42
C ALA A 125 -2.10 -3.91 1.55
N VAL A 126 -2.94 -4.93 1.43
CA VAL A 126 -4.07 -5.17 2.33
C VAL A 126 -3.68 -6.16 3.42
N ASN A 127 -3.59 -5.65 4.66
CA ASN A 127 -3.34 -6.42 5.87
C ASN A 127 -4.31 -5.97 6.98
N SER A 128 -5.61 -6.06 6.74
CA SER A 128 -6.67 -5.43 7.50
C SER A 128 -7.21 -6.31 8.63
N ASP A 129 -7.67 -5.69 9.73
CA ASP A 129 -8.49 -6.34 10.75
C ASP A 129 -9.86 -6.75 10.17
N GLY A 130 -10.49 -5.86 9.43
CA GLY A 130 -11.72 -6.14 8.72
C GLY A 130 -11.55 -7.06 7.51
N SER A 131 -12.67 -7.60 7.06
CA SER A 131 -12.74 -8.53 5.93
C SER A 131 -12.97 -7.79 4.60
N VAL A 132 -12.28 -8.22 3.54
CA VAL A 132 -12.57 -7.83 2.16
C VAL A 132 -13.70 -8.67 1.55
N ILE A 133 -14.13 -9.74 2.23
CA ILE A 133 -15.17 -10.65 1.76
C ILE A 133 -16.45 -10.42 2.58
N ASN A 134 -17.57 -10.28 1.88
CA ASN A 134 -18.89 -10.30 2.48
C ASN A 134 -19.23 -11.75 2.89
N PRO A 135 -19.43 -12.06 4.17
CA PRO A 135 -19.68 -13.42 4.64
C PRO A 135 -20.99 -14.03 4.11
N ASP A 136 -21.98 -13.20 3.78
CA ASP A 136 -23.28 -13.67 3.29
C ASP A 136 -23.22 -14.14 1.84
N SER A 137 -22.36 -13.53 1.03
CA SER A 137 -22.21 -13.86 -0.38
C SER A 137 -20.95 -14.65 -0.70
N GLY A 138 -19.94 -14.63 0.20
CA GLY A 138 -18.61 -15.18 -0.04
C GLY A 138 -17.82 -14.46 -1.12
N ARG A 139 -18.22 -13.24 -1.48
CA ARG A 139 -17.63 -12.43 -2.55
C ARG A 139 -17.09 -11.10 -1.99
N PRO A 140 -16.17 -10.43 -2.71
CA PRO A 140 -15.74 -9.09 -2.33
C PRO A 140 -16.94 -8.14 -2.11
N TRP A 141 -16.82 -7.21 -1.16
CA TRP A 141 -17.87 -6.24 -0.88
C TRP A 141 -18.26 -5.43 -2.11
N GLU A 142 -17.28 -4.97 -2.88
CA GLU A 142 -17.46 -4.13 -4.06
C GLU A 142 -17.40 -4.94 -5.37
N ILE A 143 -17.96 -6.15 -5.36
CA ILE A 143 -17.97 -7.04 -6.54
C ILE A 143 -18.59 -6.40 -7.80
N GLY A 144 -19.46 -5.40 -7.62
CA GLY A 144 -20.04 -4.64 -8.72
C GLY A 144 -19.04 -3.77 -9.49
N LEU A 145 -17.83 -3.58 -8.96
CA LEU A 145 -16.73 -2.86 -9.60
C LEU A 145 -15.70 -3.81 -10.25
N GLU A 146 -16.02 -5.11 -10.34
CA GLU A 146 -15.19 -6.11 -10.99
C GLU A 146 -14.88 -5.70 -12.45
N ILE A 147 -13.60 -5.81 -12.83
CA ILE A 147 -13.11 -5.54 -14.18
C ILE A 147 -12.80 -6.88 -14.85
N ASP A 148 -13.34 -7.09 -16.04
CA ASP A 148 -13.07 -8.27 -16.89
C ASP A 148 -13.24 -9.63 -16.17
N ALA A 149 -14.20 -9.74 -15.25
CA ALA A 149 -14.47 -10.93 -14.47
C ALA A 149 -13.24 -11.47 -13.70
N GLU A 150 -12.40 -10.58 -13.19
CA GLU A 150 -11.12 -10.89 -12.51
C GLU A 150 -11.27 -11.78 -11.28
N PHE A 151 -12.43 -11.79 -10.62
CA PHE A 151 -12.75 -12.70 -9.50
C PHE A 151 -13.43 -13.99 -9.95
N GLY A 152 -13.65 -14.16 -11.25
CA GLY A 152 -14.33 -15.31 -11.84
C GLY A 152 -15.82 -15.38 -11.50
N ASP A 153 -16.59 -16.04 -12.35
CA ASP A 153 -18.02 -16.29 -12.11
C ASP A 153 -18.20 -17.44 -11.13
N GLN A 154 -17.91 -17.20 -9.86
CA GLN A 154 -17.99 -18.21 -8.80
C GLN A 154 -19.39 -18.34 -8.19
N GLY A 155 -20.42 -17.79 -8.80
CA GLY A 155 -21.79 -17.88 -8.31
C GLY A 155 -21.96 -17.38 -6.86
N LYS A 156 -23.18 -17.20 -6.41
CA LYS A 156 -23.47 -16.83 -5.01
C LYS A 156 -23.21 -18.07 -4.12
N ARG A 157 -22.12 -18.06 -3.36
CA ARG A 157 -21.86 -19.07 -2.33
C ARG A 157 -21.72 -18.36 -1.00
N SER A 158 -22.59 -18.69 -0.04
CA SER A 158 -22.37 -18.32 1.35
C SER A 158 -21.11 -19.06 1.84
N VAL A 159 -20.11 -18.32 2.25
CA VAL A 159 -18.86 -18.87 2.78
C VAL A 159 -18.80 -18.52 4.26
N LYS A 160 -18.73 -19.50 5.14
CA LYS A 160 -18.32 -19.26 6.52
C LYS A 160 -16.83 -18.93 6.50
N LEU A 161 -16.50 -17.65 6.64
CA LEU A 161 -15.12 -17.26 6.89
C LEU A 161 -14.62 -17.95 8.17
N PRO A 162 -13.38 -18.45 8.19
CA PRO A 162 -12.77 -18.92 9.41
C PRO A 162 -12.88 -17.82 10.48
N LYS A 163 -13.07 -18.22 11.75
CA LYS A 163 -12.97 -17.23 12.83
C LYS A 163 -11.56 -16.67 12.80
N PRO A 164 -11.41 -15.33 12.92
CA PRO A 164 -10.09 -14.74 13.03
C PRO A 164 -9.38 -15.35 14.24
N PRO A 165 -8.06 -15.50 14.20
CA PRO A 165 -7.31 -15.72 15.42
C PRO A 165 -7.70 -14.63 16.42
N GLN A 166 -7.70 -14.96 17.72
CA GLN A 166 -8.06 -14.02 18.78
C GLN A 166 -7.49 -12.62 18.46
N PRO A 167 -8.26 -11.53 18.59
CA PRO A 167 -7.77 -10.21 18.31
C PRO A 167 -6.55 -9.93 19.19
N GLU A 168 -5.39 -9.97 18.60
CA GLU A 168 -4.17 -9.53 19.25
C GLU A 168 -3.97 -8.04 18.94
N PRO A 169 -3.66 -7.21 19.93
CA PRO A 169 -3.55 -5.78 19.72
C PRO A 169 -2.49 -5.43 18.67
N VAL A 170 -2.86 -4.53 17.76
CA VAL A 170 -1.97 -3.85 16.79
C VAL A 170 -1.25 -4.80 15.82
N LYS A 171 -2.00 -5.60 15.04
CA LYS A 171 -1.38 -6.51 14.05
C LYS A 171 -1.86 -6.29 12.61
N ASN A 172 -2.59 -5.21 12.36
CA ASN A 172 -3.22 -4.97 11.08
C ASN A 172 -2.87 -3.58 10.57
N THR A 173 -2.84 -3.40 9.27
CA THR A 173 -2.52 -2.12 8.63
C THR A 173 -2.73 -2.28 7.14
N THR A 174 -3.54 -1.44 6.51
CA THR A 174 -3.61 -1.34 5.05
C THR A 174 -2.86 -0.10 4.61
N ILE A 175 -1.89 -0.28 3.74
CA ILE A 175 -1.06 0.82 3.23
C ILE A 175 -1.18 0.93 1.73
N GLY A 176 -1.25 2.15 1.21
CA GLY A 176 -1.45 2.36 -0.22
C GLY A 176 -0.89 3.66 -0.77
N VAL A 177 -0.83 3.69 -2.09
CA VAL A 177 -0.48 4.88 -2.88
C VAL A 177 -1.56 5.09 -3.92
N ILE A 178 -2.00 6.33 -4.08
CA ILE A 178 -2.82 6.77 -5.20
C ILE A 178 -1.95 7.60 -6.14
N ALA A 179 -1.97 7.27 -7.40
CA ALA A 179 -1.23 7.98 -8.44
C ALA A 179 -2.18 8.53 -9.51
N THR A 180 -1.87 9.70 -10.03
CA THR A 180 -2.61 10.31 -11.14
C THR A 180 -1.66 11.17 -11.98
N ASP A 181 -1.97 11.30 -13.27
CA ASP A 181 -1.33 12.22 -14.20
C ASP A 181 -1.98 13.61 -14.23
N ALA A 182 -2.99 13.85 -13.39
CA ALA A 182 -3.59 15.17 -13.22
C ALA A 182 -2.59 16.16 -12.61
N ALA A 183 -2.54 17.36 -13.14
CA ALA A 183 -1.78 18.48 -12.55
C ALA A 183 -2.50 19.01 -11.31
N LEU A 184 -2.10 18.54 -10.13
CA LEU A 184 -2.70 18.87 -8.85
C LEU A 184 -1.78 19.72 -7.99
N THR A 185 -2.38 20.63 -7.21
CA THR A 185 -1.69 21.32 -6.11
C THR A 185 -1.49 20.38 -4.93
N ALA A 186 -0.56 20.67 -4.03
CA ALA A 186 -0.33 19.85 -2.82
C ALA A 186 -1.61 19.67 -1.98
N THR A 187 -2.46 20.70 -1.88
CA THR A 187 -3.75 20.61 -1.18
C THR A 187 -4.72 19.64 -1.87
N GLN A 188 -4.75 19.64 -3.20
CA GLN A 188 -5.58 18.72 -3.97
C GLN A 188 -5.07 17.29 -3.86
N VAL A 189 -3.76 17.08 -3.92
CA VAL A 189 -3.13 15.75 -3.67
C VAL A 189 -3.53 15.22 -2.29
N GLN A 190 -3.42 16.06 -1.24
CA GLN A 190 -3.87 15.68 0.10
C GLN A 190 -5.35 15.31 0.13
N LYS A 191 -6.19 16.05 -0.59
CA LYS A 191 -7.63 15.74 -0.66
C LYS A 191 -7.90 14.42 -1.37
N VAL A 192 -7.19 14.10 -2.44
CA VAL A 192 -7.29 12.80 -3.13
C VAL A 192 -6.92 11.67 -2.19
N ALA A 193 -5.81 11.79 -1.45
CA ALA A 193 -5.41 10.79 -0.47
C ALA A 193 -6.47 10.58 0.64
N GLN A 194 -7.09 11.67 1.13
CA GLN A 194 -8.21 11.58 2.08
C GLN A 194 -9.42 10.85 1.49
N MET A 195 -9.80 11.15 0.25
CA MET A 195 -10.93 10.50 -0.43
C MET A 195 -10.66 9.01 -0.68
N ALA A 196 -9.43 8.61 -0.87
CA ALA A 196 -9.06 7.20 -1.06
C ALA A 196 -9.37 6.32 0.16
N HIS A 197 -9.39 6.88 1.36
CA HIS A 197 -9.87 6.17 2.56
C HIS A 197 -11.34 5.77 2.47
N ASP A 198 -12.19 6.52 1.76
CA ASP A 198 -13.58 6.13 1.50
C ASP A 198 -13.64 4.86 0.63
N GLY A 199 -12.74 4.75 -0.35
CA GLY A 199 -12.58 3.53 -1.16
C GLY A 199 -12.16 2.32 -0.32
N MET A 200 -11.22 2.54 0.61
CA MET A 200 -10.80 1.50 1.56
C MET A 200 -11.99 1.06 2.45
N ALA A 201 -12.74 2.01 3.03
CA ALA A 201 -13.89 1.72 3.89
C ALA A 201 -15.05 1.01 3.15
N ARG A 202 -15.15 1.17 1.84
CA ARG A 202 -16.10 0.40 1.01
C ARG A 202 -15.67 -1.04 0.82
N ALA A 203 -14.37 -1.26 0.58
CA ALA A 203 -13.80 -2.55 0.22
C ALA A 203 -13.41 -3.41 1.43
N ILE A 204 -13.23 -2.82 2.61
CA ILE A 204 -12.79 -3.48 3.86
C ILE A 204 -13.78 -3.15 4.97
N ARG A 205 -14.37 -4.16 5.62
CA ARG A 205 -15.39 -3.92 6.66
C ARG A 205 -15.15 -4.77 7.90
N PRO A 206 -14.97 -4.10 9.08
CA PRO A 206 -14.75 -2.67 9.28
C PRO A 206 -13.37 -2.23 8.77
N ALA A 207 -13.21 -0.95 8.39
CA ALA A 207 -11.92 -0.32 8.16
C ALA A 207 -11.58 0.64 9.32
N HIS A 208 -10.31 1.02 9.41
CA HIS A 208 -9.83 2.03 10.38
C HIS A 208 -10.19 1.68 11.83
N THR A 209 -10.05 0.39 12.18
CA THR A 209 -10.25 -0.04 13.56
C THR A 209 -9.08 0.45 14.44
N MET A 210 -9.21 0.34 15.75
CA MET A 210 -8.11 0.68 16.67
C MET A 210 -6.89 -0.26 16.52
N PHE A 211 -7.02 -1.34 15.76
CA PHE A 211 -5.96 -2.31 15.48
C PHE A 211 -5.27 -2.07 14.14
N ASP A 212 -5.79 -1.15 13.34
CA ASP A 212 -5.26 -0.80 12.02
C ASP A 212 -4.42 0.48 12.08
N GLY A 213 -3.30 0.49 11.35
CA GLY A 213 -2.43 1.65 11.13
C GLY A 213 -2.54 2.20 9.70
N ASP A 214 -3.76 2.25 9.16
CA ASP A 214 -4.03 2.53 7.75
C ASP A 214 -3.43 3.86 7.27
N THR A 215 -2.72 3.81 6.15
CA THR A 215 -2.02 4.97 5.58
C THR A 215 -2.14 4.96 4.06
N ILE A 216 -2.50 6.10 3.48
CA ILE A 216 -2.55 6.32 2.02
C ILE A 216 -1.74 7.58 1.66
N PHE A 217 -0.86 7.44 0.68
CA PHE A 217 -0.08 8.50 0.06
C PHE A 217 -0.67 8.93 -1.28
#